data_655663213159d66327772fa3b95b2993
#
_entry.id   655663213159d66327772fa3b95b2993
#
_cell.length_a   1.000
_cell.length_b   1.000
_cell.length_c   1.000
_cell.angle_alpha   90.00
_cell.angle_beta   90.00
_cell.angle_gamma   90.00
#
_symmetry.space_group_name_H-M   'P 1'
#
loop_
_entity.id
_entity.type
_entity.pdbx_description
1 polymer ?
#
loop_
_entity_poly.entity_id
_entity_poly.type
_entity_poly.pdbx_seq_one_letter_code
_entity_poly.pdbx_strand_id
1 'polypeptide(L)'
;VSSEAVRLEIGRISKRHINKEKKKQERISLAPAIAKQPKSKTIRYDDVKSAMAEENVIAQCMKDAGLMEEVSDLDSSVFSSPLLGKVFDQMKAQYRAGKEPSFAALTDLNEDEMAHIAGVLQRNDDVVSEKALTDSVMVIKDRHESKNNGTDEALLARMRELQERKGRRP
;
A
#
# COMPACT_ATOMS: atom_id res chain seq x y z
N VAL A 1 6.65 11.34 43.79
CA VAL A 1 5.66 10.79 42.81
C VAL A 1 5.82 9.28 42.84
N SER A 2 4.74 8.54 43.18
CA SER A 2 4.76 7.08 43.26
C SER A 2 4.98 6.48 41.87
N SER A 3 5.85 5.46 41.78
CA SER A 3 6.13 4.75 40.53
C SER A 3 4.84 4.14 39.89
N GLU A 4 3.86 3.87 40.70
CA GLU A 4 2.55 3.34 40.35
C GLU A 4 1.68 4.40 39.64
N ALA A 5 1.74 5.65 40.08
CA ALA A 5 1.06 6.78 39.43
C ALA A 5 1.63 7.05 38.02
N VAL A 6 2.94 6.92 37.86
CA VAL A 6 3.62 7.08 36.57
C VAL A 6 3.22 5.96 35.60
N ARG A 7 3.16 4.70 36.05
CA ARG A 7 2.72 3.56 35.24
C ARG A 7 1.27 3.69 34.77
N LEU A 8 0.37 4.14 35.64
CA LEU A 8 -1.02 4.39 35.31
C LEU A 8 -1.17 5.51 34.27
N GLU A 9 -0.38 6.58 34.39
CA GLU A 9 -0.44 7.69 33.43
C GLU A 9 0.15 7.31 32.06
N ILE A 10 1.25 6.56 32.01
CA ILE A 10 1.79 5.97 30.78
C ILE A 10 0.75 5.07 30.11
N GLY A 11 0.07 4.23 30.87
CA GLY A 11 -0.99 3.35 30.36
C GLY A 11 -2.18 4.12 29.77
N ARG A 12 -2.55 5.25 30.38
CA ARG A 12 -3.62 6.14 29.87
C ARG A 12 -3.21 6.86 28.59
N ILE A 13 -1.99 7.35 28.52
CA ILE A 13 -1.43 8.03 27.34
C ILE A 13 -1.33 7.04 26.18
N SER A 14 -0.81 5.83 26.39
CA SER A 14 -0.73 4.77 25.38
C SER A 14 -2.10 4.37 24.86
N LYS A 15 -3.09 4.16 25.72
CA LYS A 15 -4.47 3.87 25.30
C LYS A 15 -5.10 5.00 24.49
N ARG A 16 -4.86 6.26 24.87
CA ARG A 16 -5.35 7.41 24.10
C ARG A 16 -4.70 7.48 22.73
N HIS A 17 -3.40 7.21 22.63
CA HIS A 17 -2.67 7.19 21.36
C HIS A 17 -3.20 6.08 20.45
N ILE A 18 -3.32 4.85 20.94
CA ILE A 18 -3.86 3.71 20.20
C ILE A 18 -5.30 3.98 19.71
N ASN A 19 -6.15 4.56 20.55
CA ASN A 19 -7.52 4.89 20.17
C ASN A 19 -7.59 6.02 19.13
N LYS A 20 -6.66 6.99 19.21
CA LYS A 20 -6.57 8.08 18.22
C LYS A 20 -6.12 7.55 16.86
N GLU A 21 -5.15 6.65 16.85
CA GLU A 21 -4.68 5.98 15.63
C GLU A 21 -5.77 5.08 15.02
N LYS A 22 -6.46 4.27 15.82
CA LYS A 22 -7.61 3.47 15.36
C LYS A 22 -8.69 4.34 14.71
N LYS A 23 -9.08 5.43 15.36
CA LYS A 23 -10.08 6.37 14.81
C LYS A 23 -9.58 7.05 13.53
N LYS A 24 -8.28 7.35 13.43
CA LYS A 24 -7.67 7.91 12.21
C LYS A 24 -7.72 6.89 11.07
N GLN A 25 -7.37 5.63 11.33
CA GLN A 25 -7.45 4.55 10.35
C GLN A 25 -8.89 4.23 9.92
N GLU A 26 -9.84 4.19 10.85
CA GLU A 26 -11.27 4.01 10.53
C GLU A 26 -11.81 5.15 9.65
N ARG A 27 -11.44 6.41 9.94
CA ARG A 27 -11.82 7.56 9.09
C ARG A 27 -11.22 7.46 7.69
N ILE A 28 -9.96 7.00 7.57
CA ILE A 28 -9.30 6.80 6.28
C ILE A 28 -9.97 5.67 5.50
N SER A 29 -10.35 4.58 6.18
CA SER A 29 -11.04 3.44 5.54
C SER A 29 -12.47 3.77 5.10
N LEU A 30 -13.16 4.66 5.81
CA LEU A 30 -14.52 5.13 5.49
C LEU A 30 -14.55 6.27 4.47
N ALA A 31 -13.40 6.91 4.17
CA ALA A 31 -13.36 7.97 3.17
C ALA A 31 -13.72 7.40 1.78
N PRO A 32 -14.58 8.08 1.01
CA PRO A 32 -14.92 7.66 -0.35
C PRO A 32 -13.65 7.48 -1.19
N ALA A 33 -13.63 6.47 -2.07
CA ALA A 33 -12.48 6.19 -2.95
C ALA A 33 -12.07 7.41 -3.78
N ILE A 34 -13.04 8.26 -4.14
CA ILE A 34 -12.82 9.52 -4.86
C ILE A 34 -11.97 10.50 -4.06
N ALA A 35 -12.16 10.58 -2.73
CA ALA A 35 -11.38 11.48 -1.88
C ALA A 35 -9.92 11.03 -1.69
N LYS A 36 -9.62 9.78 -2.01
CA LYS A 36 -8.28 9.18 -1.93
C LYS A 36 -7.54 9.18 -3.28
N GLN A 37 -8.20 9.58 -4.35
CA GLN A 37 -7.58 9.73 -5.67
C GLN A 37 -6.54 10.87 -5.66
N PRO A 38 -5.49 10.77 -6.49
CA PRO A 38 -4.58 11.87 -6.73
C PRO A 38 -5.32 13.13 -7.18
N LYS A 39 -4.83 14.30 -6.77
CA LYS A 39 -5.40 15.59 -7.17
C LYS A 39 -5.14 15.92 -8.65
N SER A 40 -4.10 15.33 -9.23
CA SER A 40 -3.80 15.47 -10.66
C SER A 40 -4.89 14.79 -11.50
N LYS A 41 -5.23 15.43 -12.63
CA LYS A 41 -6.17 14.85 -13.60
C LYS A 41 -5.53 13.75 -14.45
N THR A 42 -4.21 13.75 -14.53
CA THR A 42 -3.40 12.83 -15.35
C THR A 42 -3.13 11.49 -14.65
N ILE A 43 -3.10 11.50 -13.30
CA ILE A 43 -2.82 10.32 -12.51
C ILE A 43 -4.11 9.84 -11.86
N ARG A 44 -4.56 8.65 -12.25
CA ARG A 44 -5.71 7.98 -11.65
C ARG A 44 -5.36 6.58 -11.22
N TYR A 45 -5.91 6.16 -10.09
CA TYR A 45 -5.78 4.82 -9.58
C TYR A 45 -7.02 4.00 -9.91
N ASP A 46 -6.83 2.87 -10.57
CA ASP A 46 -7.90 1.89 -10.85
C ASP A 46 -8.32 1.16 -9.58
N ASP A 47 -7.34 0.81 -8.72
CA ASP A 47 -7.56 0.26 -7.40
C ASP A 47 -6.93 1.16 -6.33
N VAL A 48 -7.74 2.05 -5.78
CA VAL A 48 -7.29 3.02 -4.77
C VAL A 48 -6.73 2.34 -3.52
N LYS A 49 -7.27 1.19 -3.13
CA LYS A 49 -6.83 0.47 -1.93
C LYS A 49 -5.44 -0.13 -2.13
N SER A 50 -5.21 -0.75 -3.29
CA SER A 50 -3.89 -1.26 -3.66
C SER A 50 -2.89 -0.12 -3.80
N ALA A 51 -3.24 0.93 -4.53
CA ALA A 51 -2.36 2.07 -4.74
C ALA A 51 -1.93 2.77 -3.44
N MET A 52 -2.82 2.86 -2.45
CA MET A 52 -2.43 3.39 -1.12
C MET A 52 -1.43 2.49 -0.39
N ALA A 53 -1.54 1.17 -0.53
CA ALA A 53 -0.55 0.24 0.01
C ALA A 53 0.78 0.35 -0.75
N GLU A 54 0.73 0.52 -2.07
CA GLU A 54 1.90 0.76 -2.92
C GLU A 54 2.61 2.08 -2.56
N GLU A 55 1.85 3.18 -2.36
CA GLU A 55 2.38 4.46 -1.86
C GLU A 55 3.11 4.28 -0.51
N ASN A 56 2.53 3.49 0.39
CA ASN A 56 3.14 3.24 1.70
C ASN A 56 4.45 2.44 1.59
N VAL A 57 4.52 1.42 0.74
CA VAL A 57 5.75 0.66 0.48
C VAL A 57 6.85 1.59 -0.05
N ILE A 58 6.54 2.41 -1.07
CA ILE A 58 7.50 3.36 -1.65
C ILE A 58 8.00 4.34 -0.59
N ALA A 59 7.08 4.95 0.18
CA ALA A 59 7.45 5.94 1.17
C ALA A 59 8.34 5.37 2.30
N GLN A 60 8.03 4.17 2.78
CA GLN A 60 8.82 3.52 3.83
C GLN A 60 10.21 3.13 3.34
N CYS A 61 10.30 2.52 2.15
CA CYS A 61 11.58 2.10 1.56
C CYS A 61 12.47 3.29 1.14
N MET A 62 11.88 4.46 0.83
CA MET A 62 12.67 5.68 0.60
C MET A 62 13.20 6.31 1.88
N LYS A 63 12.56 6.05 3.00
CA LYS A 63 13.01 6.54 4.32
C LYS A 63 14.03 5.62 4.96
N ASP A 64 13.85 4.33 4.80
CA ASP A 64 14.73 3.30 5.34
C ASP A 64 15.06 2.31 4.23
N ALA A 65 16.27 2.46 3.68
CA ALA A 65 16.78 1.60 2.62
C ALA A 65 16.90 0.13 3.05
N GLY A 66 17.04 -0.14 4.35
CA GLY A 66 17.08 -1.51 4.89
C GLY A 66 15.82 -2.30 4.61
N LEU A 67 14.67 -1.63 4.52
CA LEU A 67 13.38 -2.26 4.21
C LEU A 67 13.28 -2.75 2.76
N MET A 68 14.16 -2.30 1.86
CA MET A 68 14.23 -2.81 0.48
C MET A 68 14.54 -4.30 0.41
N GLU A 69 15.26 -4.84 1.40
CA GLU A 69 15.55 -6.28 1.47
C GLU A 69 14.28 -7.09 1.70
N GLU A 70 13.39 -6.62 2.57
CA GLU A 70 12.11 -7.30 2.88
C GLU A 70 11.13 -7.32 1.69
N VAL A 71 11.24 -6.35 0.79
CA VAL A 71 10.40 -6.25 -0.41
C VAL A 71 11.15 -6.65 -1.68
N SER A 72 12.34 -7.24 -1.56
CA SER A 72 13.19 -7.64 -2.70
C SER A 72 12.48 -8.59 -3.66
N ASP A 73 11.65 -9.49 -3.14
CA ASP A 73 10.86 -10.48 -3.89
C ASP A 73 9.59 -9.89 -4.52
N LEU A 74 9.23 -8.66 -4.16
CA LEU A 74 8.06 -8.00 -4.73
C LEU A 74 8.38 -7.54 -6.15
N ASP A 75 7.57 -7.96 -7.11
CA ASP A 75 7.69 -7.53 -8.51
C ASP A 75 6.78 -6.34 -8.80
N SER A 76 7.24 -5.40 -9.60
CA SER A 76 6.44 -4.22 -9.97
C SER A 76 5.18 -4.56 -10.78
N SER A 77 5.14 -5.74 -11.40
CA SER A 77 3.96 -6.23 -12.14
C SER A 77 2.73 -6.46 -11.26
N VAL A 78 2.93 -6.64 -9.94
CA VAL A 78 1.81 -6.78 -9.00
C VAL A 78 1.20 -5.45 -8.56
N PHE A 79 1.86 -4.33 -8.91
CA PHE A 79 1.35 -2.99 -8.62
C PHE A 79 0.14 -2.67 -9.49
N SER A 80 -0.86 -2.05 -8.90
CA SER A 80 -2.06 -1.62 -9.61
C SER A 80 -1.84 -0.32 -10.39
N SER A 81 -0.89 0.50 -9.94
CA SER A 81 -0.51 1.77 -10.57
C SER A 81 0.79 1.62 -11.36
N PRO A 82 0.77 1.84 -12.70
CA PRO A 82 1.98 1.80 -13.53
C PRO A 82 3.05 2.82 -13.07
N LEU A 83 2.62 3.99 -12.60
CA LEU A 83 3.53 5.00 -12.06
C LEU A 83 4.27 4.49 -10.81
N LEU A 84 3.53 3.93 -9.85
CA LEU A 84 4.12 3.44 -8.61
C LEU A 84 5.01 2.23 -8.86
N GLY A 85 4.63 1.33 -9.79
CA GLY A 85 5.48 0.23 -10.25
C GLY A 85 6.80 0.71 -10.86
N LYS A 86 6.74 1.74 -11.74
CA LYS A 86 7.93 2.35 -12.34
C LYS A 86 8.87 2.98 -11.30
N VAL A 87 8.30 3.66 -10.30
CA VAL A 87 9.08 4.24 -9.19
C VAL A 87 9.74 3.14 -8.37
N PHE A 88 9.00 2.08 -8.05
CA PHE A 88 9.51 0.95 -7.30
C PHE A 88 10.66 0.22 -8.02
N ASP A 89 10.56 0.02 -9.33
CA ASP A 89 11.64 -0.57 -10.14
C ASP A 89 12.92 0.27 -10.10
N GLN A 90 12.79 1.60 -10.18
CA GLN A 90 13.95 2.50 -10.06
C GLN A 90 14.57 2.44 -8.66
N MET A 91 13.77 2.35 -7.61
CA MET A 91 14.27 2.16 -6.24
C MET A 91 15.03 0.83 -6.10
N LYS A 92 14.49 -0.26 -6.66
CA LYS A 92 15.18 -1.57 -6.69
C LYS A 92 16.50 -1.50 -7.45
N ALA A 93 16.54 -0.78 -8.57
CA ALA A 93 17.76 -0.61 -9.35
C ALA A 93 18.83 0.19 -8.58
N GLN A 94 18.44 1.26 -7.87
CA GLN A 94 19.33 2.03 -7.00
C GLN A 94 19.89 1.15 -5.87
N TYR A 95 19.01 0.42 -5.19
CA TYR A 95 19.40 -0.46 -4.08
C TYR A 95 20.35 -1.59 -4.54
N ARG A 96 20.08 -2.23 -5.68
CA ARG A 96 20.97 -3.24 -6.27
C ARG A 96 22.33 -2.68 -6.69
N ALA A 97 22.39 -1.40 -7.02
CA ALA A 97 23.64 -0.69 -7.29
C ALA A 97 24.39 -0.24 -6.02
N GLY A 98 23.93 -0.66 -4.82
CA GLY A 98 24.51 -0.29 -3.53
C GLY A 98 24.26 1.16 -3.13
N LYS A 99 23.21 1.79 -3.69
CA LYS A 99 22.78 3.16 -3.37
C LYS A 99 21.49 3.14 -2.57
N GLU A 100 21.34 4.08 -1.66
CA GLU A 100 20.06 4.28 -1.00
C GLU A 100 19.02 4.83 -2.00
N PRO A 101 17.79 4.27 -2.02
CA PRO A 101 16.70 4.81 -2.83
C PRO A 101 16.47 6.29 -2.52
N SER A 102 16.46 7.11 -3.54
CA SER A 102 16.34 8.56 -3.38
C SER A 102 15.38 9.14 -4.41
N PHE A 103 14.50 10.03 -3.93
CA PHE A 103 13.58 10.78 -4.78
C PHE A 103 14.33 11.60 -5.85
N ALA A 104 15.46 12.22 -5.49
CA ALA A 104 16.27 13.02 -6.41
C ALA A 104 16.93 12.20 -7.54
N ALA A 105 17.04 10.89 -7.36
CA ALA A 105 17.60 9.98 -8.36
C ALA A 105 16.55 9.28 -9.23
N LEU A 106 15.27 9.64 -9.08
CA LEU A 106 14.20 9.17 -9.97
C LEU A 106 14.32 9.86 -11.33
N THR A 107 14.18 9.09 -12.39
CA THR A 107 14.27 9.54 -13.77
C THR A 107 12.99 9.22 -14.53
N ASP A 108 12.83 9.79 -15.73
CA ASP A 108 11.71 9.50 -16.63
C ASP A 108 10.31 9.73 -16.02
N LEU A 109 10.20 10.68 -15.08
CA LEU A 109 8.95 11.17 -14.52
C LEU A 109 8.68 12.59 -15.00
N ASN A 110 7.44 12.87 -15.39
CA ASN A 110 7.02 14.23 -15.71
C ASN A 110 6.75 15.05 -14.44
N GLU A 111 6.49 16.36 -14.60
CA GLU A 111 6.26 17.26 -13.47
C GLU A 111 5.08 16.83 -12.57
N ASP A 112 3.98 16.39 -13.16
CA ASP A 112 2.80 15.92 -12.42
C ASP A 112 3.12 14.66 -11.62
N GLU A 113 3.86 13.72 -12.23
CA GLU A 113 4.29 12.48 -11.59
C GLU A 113 5.27 12.75 -10.44
N MET A 114 6.25 13.63 -10.66
CA MET A 114 7.19 14.08 -9.63
C MET A 114 6.47 14.77 -8.47
N ALA A 115 5.56 15.69 -8.75
CA ALA A 115 4.77 16.37 -7.74
C ALA A 115 3.89 15.39 -6.95
N HIS A 116 3.34 14.38 -7.64
CA HIS A 116 2.55 13.35 -7.00
C HIS A 116 3.39 12.50 -6.04
N ILE A 117 4.55 11.99 -6.47
CA ILE A 117 5.45 11.19 -5.63
C ILE A 117 5.98 12.01 -4.45
N ALA A 118 6.35 13.29 -4.65
CA ALA A 118 6.71 14.18 -3.54
C ALA A 118 5.57 14.30 -2.52
N GLY A 119 4.33 14.43 -2.99
CA GLY A 119 3.14 14.42 -2.12
C GLY A 119 2.91 13.10 -1.40
N VAL A 120 3.22 11.96 -2.03
CA VAL A 120 3.17 10.63 -1.39
C VAL A 120 4.15 10.56 -0.23
N LEU A 121 5.39 10.96 -0.44
CA LEU A 121 6.43 10.96 0.58
C LEU A 121 6.07 11.88 1.77
N GLN A 122 5.53 13.07 1.47
CA GLN A 122 5.11 14.01 2.50
C GLN A 122 3.92 13.51 3.34
N ARG A 123 2.93 12.86 2.70
CA ARG A 123 1.75 12.33 3.42
C ARG A 123 2.08 11.14 4.32
N ASN A 124 3.05 10.33 3.92
CA ASN A 124 3.48 9.14 4.63
C ASN A 124 4.72 9.41 5.49
N ASP A 125 4.90 10.65 5.96
CA ASP A 125 6.04 11.05 6.79
C ASP A 125 5.97 10.50 8.22
N ASP A 126 4.92 9.77 8.58
CA ASP A 126 4.77 9.08 9.85
C ASP A 126 5.74 7.88 9.95
N VAL A 127 5.81 7.30 11.12
CA VAL A 127 6.76 6.28 11.55
C VAL A 127 6.96 5.13 10.56
N VAL A 128 8.21 4.85 10.21
CA VAL A 128 8.63 3.62 9.53
C VAL A 128 8.30 2.41 10.43
N SER A 129 7.63 1.40 9.89
CA SER A 129 7.22 0.21 10.62
C SER A 129 7.23 -1.02 9.72
N GLU A 130 8.07 -1.99 10.03
CA GLU A 130 8.13 -3.29 9.34
C GLU A 130 6.74 -3.96 9.25
N LYS A 131 5.97 -3.87 10.33
CA LYS A 131 4.60 -4.39 10.31
C LYS A 131 3.70 -3.69 9.31
N ALA A 132 3.75 -2.36 9.23
CA ALA A 132 2.96 -1.61 8.26
C ALA A 132 3.42 -1.88 6.82
N LEU A 133 4.72 -2.14 6.62
CA LEU A 133 5.26 -2.57 5.34
C LEU A 133 4.70 -3.95 4.95
N THR A 134 4.81 -4.93 5.85
CA THR A 134 4.29 -6.30 5.64
C THR A 134 2.79 -6.30 5.34
N ASP A 135 2.00 -5.55 6.12
CA ASP A 135 0.55 -5.41 5.89
C ASP A 135 0.26 -4.81 4.50
N SER A 136 1.05 -3.84 4.06
CA SER A 136 0.92 -3.22 2.73
C SER A 136 1.26 -4.20 1.61
N VAL A 137 2.33 -4.96 1.75
CA VAL A 137 2.72 -6.01 0.78
C VAL A 137 1.63 -7.08 0.67
N MET A 138 1.02 -7.49 1.79
CA MET A 138 -0.11 -8.43 1.77
C MET A 138 -1.30 -7.87 0.99
N VAL A 139 -1.67 -6.60 1.22
CA VAL A 139 -2.76 -5.95 0.48
C VAL A 139 -2.49 -5.92 -1.02
N ILE A 140 -1.26 -5.61 -1.45
CA ILE A 140 -0.87 -5.58 -2.86
C ILE A 140 -1.04 -6.97 -3.49
N LYS A 141 -0.49 -8.01 -2.85
CA LYS A 141 -0.56 -9.40 -3.32
C LYS A 141 -2.00 -9.90 -3.40
N ASP A 142 -2.79 -9.73 -2.34
CA ASP A 142 -4.19 -10.15 -2.27
C ASP A 142 -5.03 -9.47 -3.37
N ARG A 143 -4.77 -8.19 -3.65
CA ARG A 143 -5.48 -7.46 -4.70
C ARG A 143 -5.09 -7.91 -6.09
N HIS A 144 -3.81 -8.20 -6.31
CA HIS A 144 -3.34 -8.74 -7.57
C HIS A 144 -3.94 -10.12 -7.85
N GLU A 145 -3.92 -11.02 -6.87
CA GLU A 145 -4.53 -12.35 -6.96
C GLU A 145 -6.04 -12.27 -7.20
N SER A 146 -6.74 -11.37 -6.50
CA SER A 146 -8.18 -11.18 -6.67
C SER A 146 -8.54 -10.70 -8.08
N LYS A 147 -7.70 -9.86 -8.70
CA LYS A 147 -7.89 -9.43 -10.09
C LYS A 147 -7.65 -10.59 -11.06
N ASN A 148 -6.63 -11.41 -10.83
CA ASN A 148 -6.30 -12.54 -11.70
C ASN A 148 -7.29 -13.69 -11.58
N ASN A 149 -7.84 -13.93 -10.38
CA ASN A 149 -8.87 -14.96 -10.12
C ASN A 149 -10.29 -14.48 -10.48
N GLY A 150 -10.48 -13.20 -10.70
CA GLY A 150 -11.75 -12.57 -11.10
C GLY A 150 -11.94 -12.46 -12.61
N THR A 151 -11.08 -13.09 -13.42
CA THR A 151 -11.32 -13.19 -14.86
C THR A 151 -12.62 -13.95 -15.11
N ASP A 152 -13.42 -13.48 -16.07
CA ASP A 152 -14.74 -14.02 -16.44
C ASP A 152 -14.76 -15.54 -16.60
N GLU A 153 -13.62 -16.15 -16.89
CA GLU A 153 -13.45 -17.60 -17.03
C GLU A 153 -13.64 -18.37 -15.71
N ALA A 154 -13.13 -17.85 -14.59
CA ALA A 154 -13.32 -18.48 -13.27
C ALA A 154 -14.76 -18.29 -12.77
N LEU A 155 -15.38 -17.16 -13.06
CA LEU A 155 -16.81 -16.91 -12.81
C LEU A 155 -17.70 -17.80 -13.66
N LEU A 156 -17.40 -17.96 -14.94
CA LEU A 156 -18.12 -18.84 -15.86
C LEU A 156 -17.95 -20.32 -15.47
N ALA A 157 -16.77 -20.75 -15.06
CA ALA A 157 -16.53 -22.10 -14.54
C ALA A 157 -17.36 -22.37 -13.28
N ARG A 158 -17.41 -21.43 -12.34
CA ARG A 158 -18.19 -21.53 -11.11
C ARG A 158 -19.70 -21.50 -11.39
N MET A 159 -20.16 -20.73 -12.35
CA MET A 159 -21.56 -20.73 -12.81
C MET A 159 -21.95 -22.05 -13.47
N ARG A 160 -21.08 -22.65 -14.29
CA ARG A 160 -21.30 -23.99 -14.89
C ARG A 160 -21.42 -25.06 -13.82
N GLU A 161 -20.53 -25.06 -12.85
CA GLU A 161 -20.56 -26.00 -11.73
C GLU A 161 -21.85 -25.90 -10.88
N LEU A 162 -22.34 -24.68 -10.66
CA LEU A 162 -23.60 -24.42 -9.96
C LEU A 162 -24.81 -24.84 -10.80
N GLN A 163 -24.79 -24.71 -12.12
CA GLN A 163 -25.86 -25.18 -13.00
C GLN A 163 -25.90 -26.72 -13.08
N GLU A 164 -24.76 -27.38 -13.14
CA GLU A 164 -24.68 -28.85 -13.11
C GLU A 164 -25.18 -29.44 -11.78
N ARG A 165 -24.90 -28.76 -10.66
CA ARG A 165 -25.45 -29.16 -9.35
C ARG A 165 -26.97 -28.99 -9.26
N LYS A 166 -27.55 -27.97 -9.90
CA LYS A 166 -28.99 -27.75 -9.95
C LYS A 166 -29.72 -28.73 -10.87
N GLY A 167 -29.07 -29.17 -11.94
CA GLY A 167 -29.63 -30.15 -12.89
C GLY A 167 -29.64 -31.60 -12.40
N ARG A 168 -28.95 -31.91 -11.27
CA ARG A 168 -28.88 -33.27 -10.70
C ARG A 168 -29.78 -33.49 -9.49
N ARG A 169 -30.80 -32.67 -9.28
CA ARG A 169 -31.84 -33.02 -8.28
C ARG A 169 -32.92 -33.86 -8.98
N PRO A 170 -33.14 -35.13 -8.48
CA PRO A 170 -34.19 -35.99 -8.96
C PRO A 170 -35.57 -35.47 -8.57
#